data_a148e7821bacf271e5a0fc4e9d5ef480
#
_entry.id   a148e7821bacf271e5a0fc4e9d5ef480
#
_cell.length_a   1.000
_cell.length_b   1.000
_cell.length_c   1.000
_cell.angle_alpha   90.00
_cell.angle_beta   90.00
_cell.angle_gamma   90.00
#
_symmetry.space_group_name_H-M   'P 1'
#
loop_
_entity.id
_entity.type
_entity.pdbx_description
1 polymer ?
#
loop_
_entity_poly.entity_id
_entity_poly.type
_entity_poly.pdbx_seq_one_letter_code
_entity_poly.pdbx_strand_id
1 'polypeptide(L)'
;AYYLTDGTENSLWFAAPGDTAFSSWGYVDSEVSLINIESVNESIAYCISKPELEALFSHSIDMANFGRRIFEREILSVDSSTVAYGTPPTAKERYMTLMEENPELLQDVPLKYLASYLYITPQSLSRIRAGLKKK
;
A
#
# COMPACT_ATOMS: atom_id res chain seq x y z
N ALA A 1 -5.60 -4.74 2.79
CA ALA A 1 -6.62 -4.12 3.65
C ALA A 1 -6.60 -4.72 5.06
N TYR A 2 -7.11 -4.03 6.04
CA TYR A 2 -7.43 -4.57 7.36
C TYR A 2 -8.85 -4.17 7.75
N TYR A 3 -9.44 -4.93 8.67
CA TYR A 3 -10.81 -4.70 9.12
C TYR A 3 -10.81 -4.21 10.57
N LEU A 4 -11.54 -3.13 10.83
CA LEU A 4 -11.81 -2.64 12.18
C LEU A 4 -12.80 -3.57 12.92
N THR A 5 -12.93 -3.41 14.21
CA THR A 5 -13.87 -4.20 15.04
C THR A 5 -15.33 -4.04 14.65
N ASP A 6 -15.69 -2.95 13.98
CA ASP A 6 -17.02 -2.67 13.44
C ASP A 6 -17.22 -3.24 12.02
N GLY A 7 -16.22 -3.95 11.47
CA GLY A 7 -16.23 -4.50 10.12
C GLY A 7 -15.85 -3.51 9.02
N THR A 8 -15.48 -2.28 9.37
CA THR A 8 -15.02 -1.29 8.38
C THR A 8 -13.69 -1.73 7.78
N GLU A 9 -13.64 -1.80 6.47
CA GLU A 9 -12.43 -2.09 5.69
C GLU A 9 -11.60 -0.84 5.48
N ASN A 10 -10.30 -0.92 5.78
CA ASN A 10 -9.33 0.12 5.48
C ASN A 10 -8.24 -0.40 4.55
N SER A 11 -8.07 0.27 3.42
CA SER A 11 -6.96 0.02 2.51
C SER A 11 -5.70 0.71 3.05
N LEU A 12 -4.62 -0.05 3.22
CA LEU A 12 -3.35 0.48 3.75
C LEU A 12 -2.44 0.97 2.63
N TRP A 13 -2.36 0.21 1.53
CA TRP A 13 -1.55 0.51 0.37
C TRP A 13 -2.08 -0.22 -0.86
N PHE A 14 -1.57 0.15 -2.01
CA PHE A 14 -1.81 -0.52 -3.29
C PHE A 14 -0.48 -0.96 -3.89
N ALA A 15 -0.44 -2.15 -4.45
CA ALA A 15 0.68 -2.65 -5.24
C ALA A 15 0.31 -2.54 -6.73
N ALA A 16 1.17 -1.92 -7.50
CA ALA A 16 1.10 -1.83 -8.95
C ALA A 16 1.88 -2.97 -9.62
N PRO A 17 1.75 -3.17 -10.94
CA PRO A 17 2.56 -4.16 -11.65
C PRO A 17 4.07 -3.93 -11.44
N GLY A 18 4.76 -4.97 -10.96
CA GLY A 18 6.18 -4.93 -10.63
C GLY A 18 6.49 -4.65 -9.16
N ASP A 19 5.49 -4.31 -8.36
CA ASP A 19 5.65 -4.14 -6.92
C ASP A 19 5.65 -5.47 -6.18
N THR A 20 6.16 -5.44 -4.95
CA THR A 20 6.13 -6.56 -4.02
C THR A 20 5.01 -6.34 -3.00
N ALA A 21 4.20 -7.37 -2.76
CA ALA A 21 3.13 -7.36 -1.78
C ALA A 21 3.37 -8.41 -0.70
N PHE A 22 3.47 -7.99 0.56
CA PHE A 22 3.61 -8.90 1.69
C PHE A 22 3.10 -8.25 2.99
N SER A 23 2.86 -9.10 4.00
CA SER A 23 2.55 -8.62 5.35
C SER A 23 3.82 -8.63 6.20
N SER A 24 4.23 -7.48 6.70
CA SER A 24 5.37 -7.38 7.63
C SER A 24 5.14 -8.18 8.91
N TRP A 25 3.93 -8.16 9.47
CA TRP A 25 3.58 -9.00 10.63
C TRP A 25 3.80 -10.49 10.37
N GLY A 26 3.22 -11.03 9.30
CA GLY A 26 3.40 -12.43 8.95
C GLY A 26 4.84 -12.77 8.58
N TYR A 27 5.61 -11.82 8.07
CA TYR A 27 7.00 -12.04 7.71
C TYR A 27 7.94 -12.00 8.94
N VAL A 28 7.84 -10.98 9.79
CA VAL A 28 8.79 -10.78 10.92
C VAL A 28 8.52 -11.77 12.04
N ASP A 29 7.30 -11.80 12.57
CA ASP A 29 6.98 -12.57 13.78
C ASP A 29 6.42 -13.96 13.50
N SER A 30 6.20 -14.34 12.25
CA SER A 30 5.57 -15.62 11.86
C SER A 30 4.17 -15.82 12.46
N GLU A 31 3.53 -14.72 12.87
CA GLU A 31 2.16 -14.73 13.37
C GLU A 31 1.14 -14.62 12.22
N VAL A 32 -0.13 -14.83 12.55
CA VAL A 32 -1.21 -14.62 11.59
C VAL A 32 -1.21 -13.14 11.19
N SER A 33 -1.19 -12.89 9.90
CA SER A 33 -1.24 -11.51 9.37
C SER A 33 -2.51 -10.80 9.81
N LEU A 34 -2.38 -9.57 10.28
CA LEU A 34 -3.50 -8.69 10.59
C LEU A 34 -4.08 -8.02 9.34
N ILE A 35 -3.42 -8.17 8.19
CA ILE A 35 -3.85 -7.58 6.93
C ILE A 35 -4.18 -8.67 5.92
N ASN A 36 -5.12 -8.35 5.02
CA ASN A 36 -5.47 -9.15 3.85
C ASN A 36 -4.86 -8.51 2.61
N ILE A 37 -4.39 -9.33 1.68
CA ILE A 37 -3.95 -8.91 0.35
C ILE A 37 -5.02 -9.37 -0.63
N GLU A 38 -5.61 -8.43 -1.35
CA GLU A 38 -6.72 -8.69 -2.26
C GLU A 38 -6.42 -8.05 -3.63
N SER A 39 -6.71 -8.77 -4.71
CA SER A 39 -6.63 -8.20 -6.06
C SER A 39 -7.84 -7.31 -6.32
N VAL A 40 -7.60 -6.12 -6.85
CA VAL A 40 -8.67 -5.15 -7.19
C VAL A 40 -9.28 -5.48 -8.56
N ASN A 41 -8.50 -6.09 -9.44
CA ASN A 41 -8.88 -6.52 -10.78
C ASN A 41 -8.24 -7.87 -11.12
N GLU A 42 -8.47 -8.39 -12.31
CA GLU A 42 -7.80 -9.58 -12.80
C GLU A 42 -6.28 -9.34 -12.83
N SER A 43 -5.53 -10.19 -12.11
CA SER A 43 -4.10 -10.00 -11.88
C SER A 43 -3.36 -11.33 -11.89
N ILE A 44 -2.09 -11.27 -12.29
CA ILE A 44 -1.15 -12.40 -12.19
C ILE A 44 -0.12 -12.05 -11.14
N ALA A 45 0.05 -12.91 -10.14
CA ALA A 45 1.05 -12.76 -9.09
C ALA A 45 1.96 -14.00 -9.01
N TYR A 46 3.25 -13.76 -8.83
CA TYR A 46 4.20 -14.80 -8.48
C TYR A 46 4.40 -14.80 -6.97
N CYS A 47 4.24 -15.96 -6.36
CA CYS A 47 4.34 -16.11 -4.91
C CYS A 47 5.52 -16.98 -4.53
N ILE A 48 6.17 -16.64 -3.43
CA ILE A 48 7.19 -17.46 -2.78
C ILE A 48 6.88 -17.56 -1.30
N SER A 49 7.04 -18.71 -0.71
CA SER A 49 6.85 -18.86 0.74
C SER A 49 8.03 -18.27 1.52
N LYS A 50 7.80 -17.85 2.76
CA LYS A 50 8.85 -17.32 3.64
C LYS A 50 10.04 -18.31 3.77
N PRO A 51 9.84 -19.63 4.05
CA PRO A 51 10.97 -20.55 4.14
C PRO A 51 11.79 -20.65 2.85
N GLU A 52 11.14 -20.63 1.68
CA GLU A 52 11.84 -20.66 0.39
C GLU A 52 12.63 -19.37 0.14
N LEU A 53 12.05 -18.22 0.49
CA LEU A 53 12.71 -16.93 0.38
C LEU A 53 13.94 -16.83 1.30
N GLU A 54 13.82 -17.28 2.56
CA GLU A 54 14.94 -17.34 3.51
C GLU A 54 16.05 -18.31 3.06
N ALA A 55 15.66 -19.42 2.46
CA ALA A 55 16.64 -20.33 1.85
C ALA A 55 17.41 -19.66 0.71
N LEU A 56 16.72 -18.91 -0.18
CA LEU A 56 17.37 -18.13 -1.23
C LEU A 56 18.34 -17.09 -0.67
N PHE A 57 17.94 -16.35 0.37
CA PHE A 57 18.81 -15.37 1.02
C PHE A 57 20.05 -16.01 1.66
N SER A 58 19.91 -17.21 2.22
CA SER A 58 21.03 -17.92 2.83
C SER A 58 22.03 -18.46 1.82
N HIS A 59 21.60 -18.75 0.60
CA HIS A 59 22.45 -19.34 -0.44
C HIS A 59 23.01 -18.32 -1.45
N SER A 60 22.48 -17.12 -1.49
CA SER A 60 22.88 -16.11 -2.48
C SER A 60 22.94 -14.71 -1.86
N ILE A 61 24.15 -14.15 -1.84
CA ILE A 61 24.38 -12.77 -1.38
C ILE A 61 23.61 -11.74 -2.24
N ASP A 62 23.45 -12.02 -3.54
CA ASP A 62 22.72 -11.15 -4.44
C ASP A 62 21.22 -11.14 -4.10
N MET A 63 20.66 -12.32 -3.79
CA MET A 63 19.26 -12.43 -3.35
C MET A 63 19.06 -11.79 -1.97
N ALA A 64 19.99 -11.96 -1.04
CA ALA A 64 19.95 -11.29 0.25
C ALA A 64 19.98 -9.75 0.09
N ASN A 65 20.84 -9.23 -0.77
CA ASN A 65 20.92 -7.80 -1.08
C ASN A 65 19.66 -7.29 -1.80
N PHE A 66 19.06 -8.08 -2.66
CA PHE A 66 17.78 -7.76 -3.30
C PHE A 66 16.67 -7.64 -2.24
N GLY A 67 16.54 -8.62 -1.36
CA GLY A 67 15.58 -8.60 -0.25
C GLY A 67 15.78 -7.39 0.67
N ARG A 68 17.03 -7.11 1.06
CA ARG A 68 17.37 -5.91 1.87
C ARG A 68 16.87 -4.63 1.22
N ARG A 69 17.04 -4.46 -0.10
CA ARG A 69 16.56 -3.27 -0.82
C ARG A 69 15.03 -3.15 -0.85
N ILE A 70 14.32 -4.27 -0.92
CA ILE A 70 12.86 -4.28 -0.80
C ILE A 70 12.45 -3.77 0.58
N PHE A 71 13.02 -4.33 1.66
CA PHE A 71 12.70 -3.90 3.02
C PHE A 71 13.09 -2.44 3.31
N GLU A 72 14.24 -1.98 2.81
CA GLU A 72 14.64 -0.57 2.92
C GLU A 72 13.62 0.36 2.25
N ARG A 73 13.08 -0.02 1.09
CA ARG A 73 12.03 0.75 0.42
C ARG A 73 10.74 0.78 1.23
N GLU A 74 10.34 -0.33 1.82
CA GLU A 74 9.16 -0.39 2.69
C GLU A 74 9.32 0.49 3.93
N ILE A 75 10.48 0.47 4.59
CA ILE A 75 10.76 1.34 5.74
C ILE A 75 10.64 2.82 5.34
N LEU A 76 11.23 3.22 4.23
CA LEU A 76 11.13 4.59 3.72
C LEU A 76 9.70 4.99 3.38
N SER A 77 8.91 4.07 2.84
CA SER A 77 7.49 4.30 2.55
C SER A 77 6.68 4.60 3.84
N VAL A 78 6.92 3.83 4.90
CA VAL A 78 6.29 4.04 6.22
C VAL A 78 6.74 5.37 6.83
N ASP A 79 8.03 5.65 6.83
CA ASP A 79 8.60 6.88 7.38
C ASP A 79 8.08 8.12 6.65
N SER A 80 8.05 8.10 5.32
CA SER A 80 7.55 9.22 4.52
C SER A 80 6.07 9.53 4.81
N SER A 81 5.26 8.51 5.08
CA SER A 81 3.85 8.67 5.44
C SER A 81 3.65 9.23 6.86
N THR A 82 4.61 8.99 7.76
CA THR A 82 4.48 9.29 9.20
C THR A 82 5.21 10.58 9.61
N VAL A 83 6.36 10.86 9.00
CA VAL A 83 7.32 11.89 9.48
C VAL A 83 7.31 13.16 8.62
N ALA A 84 6.72 13.11 7.44
CA ALA A 84 6.96 14.13 6.43
C ALA A 84 6.63 15.57 6.87
N TYR A 85 5.75 15.78 7.85
CA TYR A 85 5.35 17.17 8.13
C TYR A 85 4.74 17.29 9.53
N GLY A 86 5.29 17.99 10.41
CA GLY A 86 4.77 18.26 11.77
C GLY A 86 3.25 18.50 11.89
N THR A 87 2.56 18.57 10.77
CA THR A 87 1.11 18.51 10.61
C THR A 87 0.80 17.43 9.56
N PRO A 88 -0.05 16.44 9.86
CA PRO A 88 -0.45 15.43 8.89
C PRO A 88 -1.06 16.09 7.65
N PRO A 89 -0.72 15.65 6.42
CA PRO A 89 -1.27 16.22 5.20
C PRO A 89 -2.80 16.03 5.17
N THR A 90 -3.50 17.03 4.65
CA THR A 90 -4.95 16.95 4.45
C THR A 90 -5.30 15.86 3.44
N ALA A 91 -6.53 15.36 3.47
CA ALA A 91 -6.99 14.38 2.48
C ALA A 91 -6.86 14.87 1.03
N LYS A 92 -6.98 16.17 0.81
CA LYS A 92 -6.77 16.78 -0.51
C LYS A 92 -5.30 16.70 -0.93
N GLU A 93 -4.37 17.02 -0.04
CA GLU A 93 -2.93 16.94 -0.32
C GLU A 93 -2.52 15.49 -0.58
N ARG A 94 -2.96 14.54 0.25
CA ARG A 94 -2.72 13.11 -0.01
C ARG A 94 -3.27 12.65 -1.37
N TYR A 95 -4.45 13.14 -1.75
CA TYR A 95 -5.03 12.83 -3.05
C TYR A 95 -4.20 13.45 -4.20
N MET A 96 -3.69 14.66 -4.04
CA MET A 96 -2.82 15.30 -5.05
C MET A 96 -1.49 14.55 -5.20
N THR A 97 -0.86 14.15 -4.09
CA THR A 97 0.33 13.28 -4.13
C THR A 97 0.06 11.98 -4.87
N LEU A 98 -1.07 11.32 -4.58
CA LEU A 98 -1.46 10.10 -5.29
C LEU A 98 -1.66 10.32 -6.80
N MET A 99 -2.19 11.48 -7.19
CA MET A 99 -2.32 11.85 -8.61
C MET A 99 -0.98 12.04 -9.31
N GLU A 100 0.02 12.52 -8.59
CA GLU A 100 1.36 12.80 -9.14
C GLU A 100 2.21 11.51 -9.20
N GLU A 101 2.15 10.70 -8.14
CA GLU A 101 3.02 9.53 -8.01
C GLU A 101 2.44 8.28 -8.69
N ASN A 102 1.12 8.09 -8.64
CA ASN A 102 0.45 6.87 -9.11
C ASN A 102 -0.87 7.18 -9.83
N PRO A 103 -0.85 7.90 -10.95
CA PRO A 103 -2.06 8.32 -11.66
C PRO A 103 -2.91 7.15 -12.18
N GLU A 104 -2.30 6.00 -12.48
CA GLU A 104 -2.97 4.77 -12.90
C GLU A 104 -3.91 4.21 -11.82
N LEU A 105 -3.54 4.30 -10.54
CA LEU A 105 -4.40 3.84 -9.45
C LEU A 105 -5.74 4.57 -9.42
N LEU A 106 -5.77 5.82 -9.88
CA LEU A 106 -7.00 6.61 -9.91
C LEU A 106 -8.00 6.16 -10.97
N GLN A 107 -7.52 5.41 -11.97
CA GLN A 107 -8.35 4.87 -13.06
C GLN A 107 -8.81 3.46 -12.73
N ASP A 108 -7.93 2.64 -12.15
CA ASP A 108 -8.12 1.20 -11.99
C ASP A 108 -8.75 0.83 -10.64
N VAL A 109 -8.51 1.65 -9.60
CA VAL A 109 -8.99 1.35 -8.25
C VAL A 109 -10.37 1.97 -8.00
N PRO A 110 -11.38 1.17 -7.56
CA PRO A 110 -12.69 1.68 -7.20
C PRO A 110 -12.64 2.78 -6.14
N LEU A 111 -13.53 3.79 -6.29
CA LEU A 111 -13.58 4.98 -5.44
C LEU A 111 -13.63 4.65 -3.93
N LYS A 112 -14.30 3.58 -3.55
CA LYS A 112 -14.42 3.15 -2.14
C LYS A 112 -13.07 2.82 -1.52
N TYR A 113 -12.19 2.12 -2.23
CA TYR A 113 -10.86 1.75 -1.77
C TYR A 113 -9.91 2.95 -1.73
N LEU A 114 -9.98 3.83 -2.74
CA LEU A 114 -9.23 5.09 -2.73
C LEU A 114 -9.64 6.00 -1.56
N ALA A 115 -10.93 6.09 -1.28
CA ALA A 115 -11.44 6.87 -0.15
C ALA A 115 -10.97 6.28 1.19
N SER A 116 -11.04 4.96 1.34
CA SER A 116 -10.54 4.24 2.50
C SER A 116 -9.03 4.47 2.72
N TYR A 117 -8.23 4.34 1.67
CA TYR A 117 -6.79 4.62 1.69
C TYR A 117 -6.47 6.06 2.12
N LEU A 118 -7.30 7.01 1.72
CA LEU A 118 -7.17 8.42 2.10
C LEU A 118 -7.82 8.76 3.45
N TYR A 119 -8.36 7.77 4.17
CA TYR A 119 -9.06 7.92 5.46
C TYR A 119 -10.22 8.92 5.39
N ILE A 120 -11.00 8.87 4.30
CA ILE A 120 -12.19 9.72 4.09
C ILE A 120 -13.35 8.91 3.51
N THR A 121 -14.54 9.51 3.51
CA THR A 121 -15.70 8.90 2.85
C THR A 121 -15.63 9.05 1.32
N PRO A 122 -16.25 8.14 0.54
CA PRO A 122 -16.37 8.29 -0.91
C PRO A 122 -16.99 9.62 -1.35
N GLN A 123 -17.94 10.14 -0.57
CA GLN A 123 -18.58 11.45 -0.81
C GLN A 123 -17.58 12.61 -0.67
N SER A 124 -16.71 12.54 0.35
CA SER A 124 -15.65 13.54 0.56
C SER A 124 -14.64 13.51 -0.57
N LEU A 125 -14.23 12.31 -1.02
CA LEU A 125 -13.33 12.16 -2.16
C LEU A 125 -13.96 12.70 -3.45
N SER A 126 -15.25 12.44 -3.69
CA SER A 126 -15.98 13.01 -4.84
C SER A 126 -15.99 14.54 -4.83
N ARG A 127 -16.14 15.18 -3.66
CA ARG A 127 -16.06 16.64 -3.52
C ARG A 127 -14.66 17.17 -3.83
N ILE A 128 -13.60 16.49 -3.35
CA ILE A 128 -12.22 16.86 -3.66
C ILE A 128 -11.99 16.82 -5.17
N ARG A 129 -12.39 15.71 -5.84
CA ARG A 129 -12.28 15.55 -7.29
C ARG A 129 -13.02 16.65 -8.07
N ALA A 130 -14.23 16.98 -7.65
CA ALA A 130 -15.03 18.04 -8.27
C ALA A 130 -14.39 19.43 -8.11
N GLY A 131 -13.78 19.69 -6.96
CA GLY A 131 -13.10 20.96 -6.68
C GLY A 131 -11.80 21.15 -7.48
N LEU A 132 -11.11 20.07 -7.85
CA LEU A 132 -9.90 20.11 -8.67
C LEU A 132 -10.19 20.27 -10.17
N LYS A 133 -11.35 19.79 -10.67
CA LYS A 133 -11.76 19.95 -12.07
C LYS A 133 -12.21 21.38 -12.44
N LYS A 134 -12.47 22.24 -11.45
CA LYS A 134 -12.94 23.62 -11.66
C LYS A 134 -11.82 24.65 -11.77
N LYS A 135 -10.56 24.22 -11.71
CA LYS A 135 -9.38 25.06 -11.93
C LYS A 135 -8.74 24.72 -13.27
#